data_38de8ff80c4519e32925cdd9a190069d
#
_entry.id   38de8ff80c4519e32925cdd9a190069d
#
_cell.length_a   1.000
_cell.length_b   1.000
_cell.length_c   1.000
_cell.angle_alpha   90.00
_cell.angle_beta   90.00
_cell.angle_gamma   90.00
#
_symmetry.space_group_name_H-M   'P 1'
#
loop_
_entity.id
_entity.type
_entity.pdbx_description
1 polymer ?
#
loop_
_entity_poly.entity_id
_entity_poly.type
_entity_poly.pdbx_seq_one_letter_code
_entity_poly.pdbx_strand_id
1 'polypeptide(L)'
;MIEFWNGRVLENLNSSPQNNFKLCLRIVDKVFYFYDMVLLTFNIIAPEIPVSYQKIVTEEELLKITTDGTQKILEILEKYQVHTTFFVEISLVEKLPELLKSITKKGHELGLLNKYSYQKEIETAKDFLEELTGKTIRGMRQFPEKRLSSEKLKAMQFIYRSPMDFSNIFFFKNTLERKIAYEEHEIMVIPESVSPYSRLPYNDFTFQMIPMKFYQNMVTETLQKEEYVMIYLNSWQFVELNDKKFGLSFYRKYNLGVQMEEKLDRFLKFVEENDLAITRMKDFFF
;
A
#
# COMPACT_ATOMS: atom_id res chain seq x y z
N MET A 1 4.68 -39.67 3.80
CA MET A 1 5.84 -39.28 4.64
C MET A 1 5.40 -38.02 5.36
N ILE A 2 5.37 -38.03 6.66
CA ILE A 2 4.92 -36.88 7.47
C ILE A 2 6.19 -36.18 7.93
N GLU A 3 6.39 -34.96 7.49
CA GLU A 3 7.49 -34.11 7.95
C GLU A 3 6.97 -33.04 8.92
N PHE A 4 7.64 -32.90 10.05
CA PHE A 4 7.32 -31.85 11.04
C PHE A 4 8.29 -30.67 10.86
N TRP A 5 7.75 -29.50 10.63
CA TRP A 5 8.50 -28.27 10.65
C TRP A 5 7.82 -27.27 11.61
N ASN A 6 8.53 -26.80 12.63
CA ASN A 6 8.02 -25.90 13.67
C ASN A 6 6.68 -26.31 14.32
N GLY A 7 6.50 -27.62 14.61
CA GLY A 7 5.30 -28.12 15.28
C GLY A 7 4.02 -28.16 14.43
N ARG A 8 4.13 -28.06 13.10
CA ARG A 8 3.01 -28.13 12.15
C ARG A 8 3.10 -29.43 11.34
N VAL A 9 1.96 -30.05 11.10
CA VAL A 9 1.86 -31.27 10.27
C VAL A 9 1.54 -30.88 8.84
N LEU A 10 2.38 -31.27 7.88
CA LEU A 10 2.15 -31.13 6.45
C LEU A 10 1.64 -32.46 5.88
N GLU A 11 0.41 -32.54 5.42
CA GLU A 11 -0.10 -33.68 4.65
C GLU A 11 0.00 -33.39 3.15
N ASN A 12 0.77 -34.18 2.42
CA ASN A 12 0.84 -34.19 0.97
C ASN A 12 -0.35 -34.97 0.40
N LEU A 13 -1.29 -34.29 -0.20
CA LEU A 13 -2.35 -34.91 -0.99
C LEU A 13 -1.91 -35.02 -2.46
N ASN A 14 -1.46 -36.22 -2.84
CA ASN A 14 -1.20 -36.57 -4.25
C ASN A 14 -2.52 -36.72 -5.01
N SER A 15 -2.84 -35.80 -5.88
CA SER A 15 -3.82 -36.03 -6.97
C SER A 15 -3.50 -35.14 -8.19
N SER A 16 -3.09 -35.80 -9.28
CA SER A 16 -3.00 -35.46 -10.71
C SER A 16 -2.59 -34.02 -11.17
N PRO A 17 -1.87 -33.92 -12.31
CA PRO A 17 -1.07 -32.76 -12.68
C PRO A 17 -1.87 -31.70 -13.46
N GLN A 18 -2.89 -31.12 -12.91
CA GLN A 18 -3.60 -29.98 -13.54
C GLN A 18 -4.40 -29.10 -12.58
N ASN A 19 -4.06 -29.00 -11.30
CA ASN A 19 -4.72 -28.00 -10.44
C ASN A 19 -3.73 -27.38 -9.44
N ASN A 20 -3.76 -26.07 -9.38
CA ASN A 20 -3.03 -25.20 -8.49
C ASN A 20 -2.83 -25.81 -7.09
N PHE A 21 -1.57 -26.00 -6.69
CA PHE A 21 -1.22 -26.39 -5.33
C PHE A 21 -1.64 -25.30 -4.35
N LYS A 22 -2.79 -25.48 -3.71
CA LYS A 22 -3.13 -24.73 -2.49
C LYS A 22 -2.53 -25.48 -1.30
N LEU A 23 -1.56 -24.90 -0.63
CA LEU A 23 -1.02 -25.43 0.61
C LEU A 23 -2.08 -25.28 1.70
N CYS A 24 -2.52 -26.41 2.27
CA CYS A 24 -3.51 -26.44 3.35
C CYS A 24 -2.80 -26.75 4.66
N LEU A 25 -2.74 -25.82 5.61
CA LEU A 25 -2.26 -26.05 6.97
C LEU A 25 -3.43 -26.40 7.89
N ARG A 26 -3.44 -27.61 8.44
CA ARG A 26 -4.45 -28.05 9.41
C ARG A 26 -3.87 -27.92 10.82
N ILE A 27 -4.38 -27.00 11.61
CA ILE A 27 -4.13 -26.97 13.05
C ILE A 27 -5.49 -27.22 13.71
N VAL A 28 -5.64 -28.38 14.35
CA VAL A 28 -6.78 -28.78 15.18
C VAL A 28 -8.10 -28.10 14.76
N ASP A 29 -8.84 -28.75 13.86
CA ASP A 29 -10.21 -28.38 13.40
C ASP A 29 -10.41 -27.07 12.61
N LYS A 30 -9.35 -26.37 12.18
CA LYS A 30 -9.46 -25.25 11.25
C LYS A 30 -8.58 -25.47 10.01
N VAL A 31 -9.23 -25.50 8.85
CA VAL A 31 -8.56 -25.47 7.55
C VAL A 31 -8.26 -24.02 7.22
N PHE A 32 -6.99 -23.61 7.24
CA PHE A 32 -6.58 -22.30 6.77
C PHE A 32 -6.31 -22.39 5.27
N TYR A 33 -7.12 -21.70 4.48
CA TYR A 33 -6.83 -21.48 3.07
C TYR A 33 -5.83 -20.32 2.98
N PHE A 34 -4.66 -20.55 2.40
CA PHE A 34 -3.80 -19.44 1.98
C PHE A 34 -4.45 -18.84 0.72
N TYR A 35 -5.08 -17.71 0.87
CA TYR A 35 -5.52 -16.92 -0.26
C TYR A 35 -4.32 -16.17 -0.82
N ASP A 36 -4.28 -16.05 -2.14
CA ASP A 36 -3.42 -15.10 -2.81
C ASP A 36 -3.79 -13.69 -2.33
N MET A 37 -2.87 -13.01 -1.63
CA MET A 37 -3.20 -11.78 -0.91
C MET A 37 -2.77 -10.53 -1.66
N VAL A 38 -3.66 -9.55 -1.71
CA VAL A 38 -3.40 -8.21 -2.22
C VAL A 38 -3.32 -7.24 -1.04
N LEU A 39 -2.12 -6.70 -0.78
CA LEU A 39 -1.89 -5.61 0.16
C LEU A 39 -2.08 -4.28 -0.57
N LEU A 40 -3.34 -3.88 -0.77
CA LEU A 40 -3.66 -2.60 -1.39
C LEU A 40 -3.55 -1.48 -0.36
N THR A 41 -2.70 -0.50 -0.65
CA THR A 41 -2.41 0.58 0.29
C THR A 41 -2.51 1.96 -0.38
N PHE A 42 -2.81 2.98 0.40
CA PHE A 42 -2.94 4.34 -0.09
C PHE A 42 -2.08 5.29 0.71
N ASN A 43 -1.39 6.21 0.01
CA ASN A 43 -0.67 7.29 0.65
C ASN A 43 -1.54 8.55 0.66
N ILE A 44 -1.79 9.08 1.83
CA ILE A 44 -2.42 10.39 2.03
C ILE A 44 -1.31 11.42 1.99
N ILE A 45 -1.02 11.93 0.80
CA ILE A 45 0.00 12.92 0.50
C ILE A 45 -0.53 13.96 -0.47
N ALA A 46 0.01 15.17 -0.38
CA ALA A 46 -0.26 16.19 -1.39
C ALA A 46 0.54 15.94 -2.68
N PRO A 47 0.05 16.41 -3.84
CA PRO A 47 0.83 16.36 -5.07
C PRO A 47 2.12 17.19 -4.93
N GLU A 48 3.22 16.69 -5.51
CA GLU A 48 4.47 17.43 -5.55
C GLU A 48 4.41 18.54 -6.59
N ILE A 49 4.30 19.77 -6.08
CA ILE A 49 4.26 20.97 -6.91
C ILE A 49 5.70 21.46 -7.14
N PRO A 50 6.14 21.65 -8.40
CA PRO A 50 7.46 22.20 -8.69
C PRO A 50 7.65 23.58 -8.04
N VAL A 51 8.87 23.88 -7.59
CA VAL A 51 9.20 25.11 -6.83
C VAL A 51 8.71 26.39 -7.52
N SER A 52 8.77 26.46 -8.86
CA SER A 52 8.29 27.58 -9.65
C SER A 52 6.79 27.86 -9.53
N TYR A 53 5.99 26.88 -9.13
CA TYR A 53 4.53 26.95 -9.00
C TYR A 53 4.04 26.99 -7.55
N GLN A 54 4.90 26.70 -6.57
CA GLN A 54 4.54 26.65 -5.14
C GLN A 54 3.98 27.98 -4.60
N LYS A 55 4.29 29.10 -5.22
CA LYS A 55 3.73 30.42 -4.84
C LYS A 55 2.29 30.62 -5.30
N ILE A 56 1.79 29.81 -6.22
CA ILE A 56 0.47 29.95 -6.86
C ILE A 56 -0.54 28.98 -6.23
N VAL A 57 -0.09 27.81 -5.80
CA VAL A 57 -0.95 26.79 -5.19
C VAL A 57 -0.90 26.96 -3.67
N THR A 58 -2.06 27.16 -3.05
CA THR A 58 -2.15 27.34 -1.60
C THR A 58 -2.13 26.01 -0.87
N GLU A 59 -1.76 26.05 0.40
CA GLU A 59 -1.82 24.87 1.27
C GLU A 59 -3.26 24.34 1.39
N GLU A 60 -4.24 25.22 1.49
CA GLU A 60 -5.66 24.85 1.55
C GLU A 60 -6.11 24.08 0.30
N GLU A 61 -5.67 24.49 -0.89
CA GLU A 61 -5.93 23.76 -2.13
C GLU A 61 -5.30 22.35 -2.10
N LEU A 62 -4.07 22.23 -1.58
CA LEU A 62 -3.41 20.93 -1.48
C LEU A 62 -4.12 20.02 -0.47
N LEU A 63 -4.55 20.53 0.67
CA LEU A 63 -5.35 19.81 1.65
C LEU A 63 -6.69 19.36 1.07
N LYS A 64 -7.35 20.23 0.32
CA LYS A 64 -8.60 19.90 -0.36
C LYS A 64 -8.41 18.78 -1.38
N ILE A 65 -7.39 18.86 -2.25
CA ILE A 65 -7.07 17.81 -3.23
C ILE A 65 -6.83 16.47 -2.52
N THR A 66 -6.06 16.49 -1.44
CA THR A 66 -5.75 15.29 -0.66
C THR A 66 -7.02 14.68 -0.03
N THR A 67 -7.88 15.53 0.52
CA THR A 67 -9.16 15.13 1.12
C THR A 67 -10.12 14.56 0.08
N ASP A 68 -10.37 15.30 -1.00
CA ASP A 68 -11.31 14.91 -2.06
C ASP A 68 -10.88 13.56 -2.68
N GLY A 69 -9.57 13.40 -2.97
CA GLY A 69 -9.05 12.16 -3.52
C GLY A 69 -9.17 10.97 -2.55
N THR A 70 -8.94 11.20 -1.25
CA THR A 70 -9.11 10.16 -0.25
C THR A 70 -10.56 9.75 -0.07
N GLN A 71 -11.50 10.71 -0.12
CA GLN A 71 -12.94 10.42 -0.03
C GLN A 71 -13.41 9.54 -1.19
N LYS A 72 -13.00 9.85 -2.43
CA LYS A 72 -13.31 9.03 -3.61
C LYS A 72 -12.79 7.59 -3.49
N ILE A 73 -11.56 7.44 -2.97
CA ILE A 73 -11.02 6.10 -2.66
C ILE A 73 -11.92 5.37 -1.66
N LEU A 74 -12.29 6.03 -0.56
CA LEU A 74 -13.14 5.44 0.47
C LEU A 74 -14.51 5.00 -0.07
N GLU A 75 -15.12 5.78 -0.94
CA GLU A 75 -16.40 5.44 -1.60
C GLU A 75 -16.27 4.18 -2.47
N ILE A 76 -15.17 4.06 -3.24
CA ILE A 76 -14.92 2.88 -4.06
C ILE A 76 -14.65 1.65 -3.19
N LEU A 77 -13.85 1.77 -2.14
CA LEU A 77 -13.56 0.65 -1.22
C LEU A 77 -14.81 0.17 -0.48
N GLU A 78 -15.71 1.09 -0.09
CA GLU A 78 -16.98 0.77 0.55
C GLU A 78 -17.91 -0.04 -0.37
N LYS A 79 -17.96 0.29 -1.67
CA LYS A 79 -18.71 -0.47 -2.68
C LYS A 79 -18.32 -1.95 -2.71
N TYR A 80 -17.05 -2.26 -2.54
CA TYR A 80 -16.52 -3.64 -2.53
C TYR A 80 -16.36 -4.23 -1.12
N GLN A 81 -16.73 -3.50 -0.08
CA GLN A 81 -16.63 -3.91 1.34
C GLN A 81 -15.22 -4.37 1.75
N VAL A 82 -14.18 -3.79 1.18
CA VAL A 82 -12.79 -4.12 1.44
C VAL A 82 -12.16 -3.13 2.41
N HIS A 83 -11.28 -3.64 3.30
CA HIS A 83 -10.52 -2.83 4.23
C HIS A 83 -9.02 -2.85 3.84
N THR A 84 -8.42 -1.67 3.83
CA THR A 84 -7.05 -1.45 3.36
C THR A 84 -6.24 -0.64 4.36
N THR A 85 -4.96 -0.39 4.08
CA THR A 85 -4.09 0.46 4.90
C THR A 85 -3.85 1.80 4.23
N PHE A 86 -4.06 2.88 4.97
CA PHE A 86 -3.73 4.25 4.57
C PHE A 86 -2.52 4.74 5.35
N PHE A 87 -1.52 5.26 4.64
CA PHE A 87 -0.34 5.89 5.24
C PHE A 87 -0.45 7.39 5.09
N VAL A 88 -0.58 8.10 6.20
CA VAL A 88 -0.68 9.57 6.21
C VAL A 88 0.69 10.21 6.38
N GLU A 89 1.01 11.18 5.51
CA GLU A 89 2.22 12.00 5.65
C GLU A 89 2.19 12.76 6.98
N ILE A 90 3.29 12.70 7.73
CA ILE A 90 3.39 13.25 9.09
C ILE A 90 2.97 14.73 9.12
N SER A 91 3.34 15.52 8.13
CA SER A 91 2.98 16.94 8.01
C SER A 91 1.47 17.21 7.85
N LEU A 92 0.68 16.19 7.51
CA LEU A 92 -0.77 16.28 7.29
C LEU A 92 -1.61 15.77 8.47
N VAL A 93 -0.97 15.12 9.44
CA VAL A 93 -1.68 14.45 10.54
C VAL A 93 -2.56 15.43 11.33
N GLU A 94 -2.03 16.56 11.77
CA GLU A 94 -2.78 17.56 12.54
C GLU A 94 -3.74 18.38 11.67
N LYS A 95 -3.56 18.36 10.34
CA LYS A 95 -4.33 19.18 9.38
C LYS A 95 -5.60 18.50 8.88
N LEU A 96 -5.70 17.15 9.01
CA LEU A 96 -6.79 16.36 8.44
C LEU A 96 -7.50 15.46 9.49
N PRO A 97 -7.78 15.94 10.73
CA PRO A 97 -8.26 15.08 11.82
C PRO A 97 -9.58 14.38 11.49
N GLU A 98 -10.53 15.06 10.87
CA GLU A 98 -11.84 14.48 10.56
C GLU A 98 -11.75 13.41 9.46
N LEU A 99 -10.88 13.60 8.46
CA LEU A 99 -10.60 12.60 7.45
C LEU A 99 -10.01 11.34 8.07
N LEU A 100 -9.02 11.49 8.97
CA LEU A 100 -8.33 10.37 9.61
C LEU A 100 -9.25 9.58 10.55
N LYS A 101 -10.13 10.26 11.29
CA LYS A 101 -11.21 9.61 12.04
C LYS A 101 -12.15 8.82 11.13
N SER A 102 -12.54 9.38 10.00
CA SER A 102 -13.44 8.72 9.04
C SER A 102 -12.84 7.43 8.50
N ILE A 103 -11.55 7.42 8.15
CA ILE A 103 -10.83 6.24 7.66
C ILE A 103 -10.87 5.11 8.68
N THR A 104 -10.53 5.39 9.95
CA THR A 104 -10.55 4.38 11.01
C THR A 104 -11.95 3.92 11.37
N LYS A 105 -12.94 4.81 11.32
CA LYS A 105 -14.35 4.50 11.57
C LYS A 105 -14.94 3.57 10.51
N LYS A 106 -14.46 3.67 9.26
CA LYS A 106 -14.80 2.76 8.16
C LYS A 106 -14.02 1.43 8.20
N GLY A 107 -13.22 1.16 9.24
CA GLY A 107 -12.52 -0.11 9.44
C GLY A 107 -11.14 -0.23 8.77
N HIS A 108 -10.68 0.82 8.08
CA HIS A 108 -9.35 0.83 7.50
C HIS A 108 -8.26 1.00 8.56
N GLU A 109 -7.04 0.59 8.23
CA GLU A 109 -5.87 0.84 9.05
C GLU A 109 -5.25 2.19 8.71
N LEU A 110 -4.77 2.90 9.73
CA LEU A 110 -3.87 4.04 9.57
C LEU A 110 -2.44 3.66 9.96
N GLY A 111 -1.49 4.07 9.13
CA GLY A 111 -0.07 4.10 9.41
C GLY A 111 0.49 5.49 9.15
N LEU A 112 1.73 5.74 9.57
CA LEU A 112 2.45 6.97 9.27
C LEU A 112 3.28 6.84 8.00
N LEU A 113 3.38 7.94 7.22
CA LEU A 113 4.28 8.07 6.10
C LEU A 113 5.34 9.12 6.43
N ASN A 114 6.60 8.67 6.53
CA ASN A 114 7.74 9.55 6.74
C ASN A 114 8.41 9.89 5.41
N LYS A 115 8.31 11.16 5.02
CA LYS A 115 9.00 11.71 3.85
C LYS A 115 10.28 12.46 4.25
N TYR A 116 10.17 13.37 5.23
CA TYR A 116 11.27 14.26 5.62
C TYR A 116 11.39 14.47 7.13
N SER A 117 10.50 13.90 7.94
CA SER A 117 10.41 14.19 9.38
C SER A 117 11.48 13.51 10.20
N TYR A 118 11.86 14.16 11.31
CA TYR A 118 12.78 13.61 12.32
C TYR A 118 12.00 12.78 13.35
N GLN A 119 12.74 12.01 14.15
CA GLN A 119 12.16 11.09 15.12
C GLN A 119 11.12 11.74 16.04
N LYS A 120 11.40 12.92 16.60
CA LYS A 120 10.48 13.64 17.51
C LYS A 120 9.14 13.99 16.85
N GLU A 121 9.17 14.40 15.58
CA GLU A 121 7.94 14.70 14.82
C GLU A 121 7.12 13.43 14.58
N ILE A 122 7.80 12.32 14.35
CA ILE A 122 7.15 11.01 14.16
C ILE A 122 6.45 10.56 15.45
N GLU A 123 7.13 10.68 16.59
CA GLU A 123 6.57 10.37 17.92
C GLU A 123 5.34 11.24 18.20
N THR A 124 5.44 12.55 18.02
CA THR A 124 4.31 13.47 18.19
C THR A 124 3.13 13.14 17.28
N ALA A 125 3.38 12.87 16.01
CA ALA A 125 2.33 12.51 15.06
C ALA A 125 1.67 11.16 15.40
N LYS A 126 2.46 10.19 15.89
CA LYS A 126 1.94 8.90 16.36
C LYS A 126 1.01 9.07 17.54
N ASP A 127 1.46 9.78 18.59
CA ASP A 127 0.69 10.04 19.80
C ASP A 127 -0.62 10.77 19.47
N PHE A 128 -0.55 11.79 18.63
CA PHE A 128 -1.74 12.52 18.16
C PHE A 128 -2.74 11.60 17.45
N LEU A 129 -2.27 10.74 16.54
CA LEU A 129 -3.16 9.81 15.82
C LEU A 129 -3.78 8.77 16.74
N GLU A 130 -3.02 8.24 17.69
CA GLU A 130 -3.51 7.26 18.66
C GLU A 130 -4.57 7.88 19.59
N GLU A 131 -4.35 9.11 20.08
CA GLU A 131 -5.33 9.87 20.85
C GLU A 131 -6.58 10.18 20.01
N LEU A 132 -6.40 10.67 18.76
CA LEU A 132 -7.47 11.06 17.87
C LEU A 132 -8.42 9.90 17.51
N THR A 133 -7.86 8.72 17.31
CA THR A 133 -8.58 7.56 16.76
C THR A 133 -8.90 6.48 17.78
N GLY A 134 -8.24 6.50 18.94
CA GLY A 134 -8.29 5.41 19.94
C GLY A 134 -7.72 4.08 19.43
N LYS A 135 -6.87 4.11 18.38
CA LYS A 135 -6.28 2.93 17.76
C LYS A 135 -4.77 3.02 17.76
N THR A 136 -4.09 1.91 18.05
CA THR A 136 -2.62 1.84 17.98
C THR A 136 -2.13 1.94 16.53
N ILE A 137 -1.18 2.83 16.30
CA ILE A 137 -0.51 3.01 15.01
C ILE A 137 0.67 2.06 14.92
N ARG A 138 0.54 1.01 14.10
CA ARG A 138 1.47 -0.11 14.02
C ARG A 138 2.46 -0.02 12.87
N GLY A 139 2.14 0.70 11.81
CA GLY A 139 2.88 0.73 10.55
C GLY A 139 3.54 2.05 10.22
N MET A 140 4.74 1.96 9.64
CA MET A 140 5.49 3.11 9.13
C MET A 140 5.87 2.88 7.67
N ARG A 141 5.46 3.78 6.77
CA ARG A 141 6.01 3.87 5.42
C ARG A 141 7.11 4.92 5.36
N GLN A 142 8.21 4.62 4.67
CA GLN A 142 9.37 5.50 4.68
C GLN A 142 9.94 5.71 3.28
N PHE A 143 10.21 6.97 2.97
CA PHE A 143 11.01 7.35 1.81
C PHE A 143 12.52 7.11 2.08
N PRO A 144 13.34 6.91 1.04
CA PRO A 144 14.76 6.58 1.21
C PRO A 144 15.55 7.64 1.97
N GLU A 145 15.21 8.92 1.77
CA GLU A 145 15.98 10.08 2.25
C GLU A 145 16.01 10.22 3.77
N LYS A 146 14.99 9.75 4.47
CA LYS A 146 14.82 9.88 5.93
C LYS A 146 14.44 8.57 6.59
N ARG A 147 15.07 7.49 6.14
CA ARG A 147 14.80 6.15 6.67
C ARG A 147 15.37 5.99 8.08
N LEU A 148 14.51 5.67 9.02
CA LEU A 148 14.91 5.24 10.36
C LEU A 148 15.24 3.75 10.36
N SER A 149 16.17 3.35 11.23
CA SER A 149 16.48 1.93 11.42
C SER A 149 15.33 1.19 12.11
N SER A 150 15.30 -0.14 11.96
CA SER A 150 14.29 -0.98 12.59
C SER A 150 14.33 -0.93 14.11
N GLU A 151 15.52 -0.78 14.74
CA GLU A 151 15.65 -0.61 16.18
C GLU A 151 14.94 0.67 16.68
N LYS A 152 15.10 1.78 15.95
CA LYS A 152 14.41 3.04 16.29
C LYS A 152 12.90 2.93 16.15
N LEU A 153 12.43 2.25 15.10
CA LEU A 153 10.99 1.99 14.91
C LEU A 153 10.42 1.10 16.01
N LYS A 154 11.15 0.06 16.41
CA LYS A 154 10.79 -0.79 17.54
C LYS A 154 10.69 0.00 18.85
N ALA A 155 11.67 0.88 19.12
CA ALA A 155 11.63 1.74 20.30
C ALA A 155 10.39 2.65 20.35
N MET A 156 9.85 3.06 19.20
CA MET A 156 8.60 3.79 19.04
C MET A 156 7.35 2.87 18.93
N GLN A 157 7.49 1.55 19.19
CA GLN A 157 6.42 0.57 19.18
C GLN A 157 5.73 0.37 17.80
N PHE A 158 6.43 0.62 16.70
CA PHE A 158 6.01 0.13 15.40
C PHE A 158 6.28 -1.37 15.31
N ILE A 159 5.46 -2.10 14.56
CA ILE A 159 5.61 -3.55 14.35
C ILE A 159 5.98 -3.91 12.91
N TYR A 160 5.71 -3.01 11.96
CA TYR A 160 6.15 -3.18 10.60
C TYR A 160 6.56 -1.86 9.93
N ARG A 161 7.40 -1.97 8.92
CA ARG A 161 7.76 -0.88 8.01
C ARG A 161 7.58 -1.28 6.55
N SER A 162 7.15 -0.32 5.72
CA SER A 162 7.03 -0.44 4.27
C SER A 162 8.00 0.57 3.63
N PRO A 163 9.22 0.15 3.25
CA PRO A 163 10.15 1.05 2.55
C PRO A 163 9.63 1.32 1.13
N MET A 164 9.73 2.58 0.70
CA MET A 164 9.53 2.97 -0.68
C MET A 164 10.90 3.08 -1.35
N ASP A 165 11.22 2.13 -2.19
CA ASP A 165 12.40 2.20 -3.02
C ASP A 165 11.97 2.79 -4.37
N PHE A 166 12.26 4.09 -4.61
CA PHE A 166 11.98 4.72 -5.89
C PHE A 166 12.74 4.00 -7.00
N SER A 167 12.09 3.06 -7.61
CA SER A 167 12.54 2.56 -8.88
C SER A 167 12.23 3.63 -9.93
N ASN A 168 13.25 4.37 -10.34
CA ASN A 168 13.15 5.21 -11.51
C ASN A 168 12.83 4.33 -12.71
N ILE A 169 11.56 4.22 -13.07
CA ILE A 169 11.07 3.44 -14.22
C ILE A 169 11.77 3.86 -15.52
N PHE A 170 12.26 5.11 -15.58
CA PHE A 170 12.97 5.66 -16.72
C PHE A 170 14.45 5.25 -16.81
N PHE A 171 15.03 4.71 -15.76
CA PHE A 171 16.40 4.20 -15.80
C PHE A 171 16.33 2.69 -15.65
N PHE A 172 16.41 1.97 -16.76
CA PHE A 172 16.62 0.53 -16.85
C PHE A 172 17.91 0.10 -16.15
N LYS A 173 18.04 0.37 -14.85
CA LYS A 173 19.02 -0.30 -14.05
C LYS A 173 18.47 -1.67 -13.70
N ASN A 174 19.13 -2.69 -14.24
CA ASN A 174 18.86 -4.13 -14.13
C ASN A 174 18.88 -4.71 -12.71
N THR A 175 18.55 -3.95 -11.68
CA THR A 175 18.77 -4.33 -10.27
C THR A 175 17.60 -4.05 -9.35
N LEU A 176 16.37 -4.11 -9.86
CA LEU A 176 15.24 -4.29 -8.94
C LEU A 176 15.30 -5.76 -8.46
N GLU A 177 16.01 -5.98 -7.36
CA GLU A 177 15.94 -7.25 -6.66
C GLU A 177 14.52 -7.44 -6.13
N ARG A 178 13.95 -8.61 -6.40
CA ARG A 178 12.70 -9.01 -5.77
C ARG A 178 12.98 -9.18 -4.28
N LYS A 179 12.34 -8.37 -3.46
CA LYS A 179 12.44 -8.49 -2.00
C LYS A 179 11.09 -9.00 -1.49
N ILE A 180 11.12 -10.14 -0.86
CA ILE A 180 9.97 -10.69 -0.11
C ILE A 180 9.98 -10.04 1.28
N ALA A 181 8.85 -10.05 1.99
CA ALA A 181 8.78 -9.60 3.36
C ALA A 181 9.75 -10.40 4.27
N TYR A 182 10.43 -9.70 5.16
CA TYR A 182 11.40 -10.29 6.08
C TYR A 182 11.37 -9.57 7.43
N GLU A 183 11.82 -10.25 8.47
CA GLU A 183 11.95 -9.67 9.80
C GLU A 183 13.35 -9.09 10.01
N GLU A 184 13.41 -7.87 10.56
CA GLU A 184 14.64 -7.17 10.94
C GLU A 184 14.45 -6.52 12.31
N HIS A 185 15.21 -6.95 13.32
CA HIS A 185 15.11 -6.44 14.70
C HIS A 185 13.68 -6.44 15.26
N GLU A 186 12.95 -7.53 15.05
CA GLU A 186 11.54 -7.69 15.46
C GLU A 186 10.57 -6.70 14.78
N ILE A 187 10.99 -6.12 13.67
CA ILE A 187 10.15 -5.31 12.79
C ILE A 187 9.97 -6.06 11.47
N MET A 188 8.73 -6.27 11.08
CA MET A 188 8.44 -6.83 9.77
C MET A 188 8.67 -5.79 8.68
N VAL A 189 9.53 -6.08 7.74
CA VAL A 189 9.82 -5.24 6.58
C VAL A 189 9.04 -5.75 5.39
N ILE A 190 8.13 -4.94 4.86
CA ILE A 190 7.30 -5.26 3.70
C ILE A 190 7.70 -4.34 2.55
N PRO A 191 8.63 -4.77 1.70
CA PRO A 191 9.09 -3.98 0.57
C PRO A 191 8.00 -3.87 -0.51
N GLU A 192 8.20 -2.92 -1.43
CA GLU A 192 7.41 -2.78 -2.64
C GLU A 192 7.53 -4.06 -3.49
N SER A 193 6.40 -4.59 -3.95
CA SER A 193 6.40 -5.75 -4.86
C SER A 193 6.82 -5.33 -6.27
N VAL A 194 7.50 -6.25 -6.96
CA VAL A 194 7.97 -6.08 -8.34
C VAL A 194 7.52 -7.28 -9.16
N SER A 195 6.90 -7.03 -10.31
CA SER A 195 6.46 -8.10 -11.20
C SER A 195 7.62 -9.02 -11.61
N PRO A 196 7.45 -10.34 -11.55
CA PRO A 196 8.53 -11.29 -11.81
C PRO A 196 9.06 -11.27 -13.24
N TYR A 197 8.22 -10.92 -14.20
CA TYR A 197 8.58 -10.94 -15.64
C TYR A 197 8.83 -9.54 -16.20
N SER A 198 7.86 -8.63 -16.03
CA SER A 198 7.99 -7.26 -16.56
C SER A 198 8.99 -6.40 -15.77
N ARG A 199 9.32 -6.81 -14.53
CA ARG A 199 10.20 -6.07 -13.60
C ARG A 199 9.66 -4.66 -13.27
N LEU A 200 8.37 -4.44 -13.47
CA LEU A 200 7.70 -3.21 -13.09
C LEU A 200 7.29 -3.25 -11.62
N PRO A 201 7.49 -2.18 -10.87
CA PRO A 201 7.03 -2.07 -9.49
C PRO A 201 5.52 -1.87 -9.43
N TYR A 202 4.89 -2.29 -8.33
CA TYR A 202 3.45 -2.10 -8.11
C TYR A 202 3.16 -0.77 -7.40
N ASN A 203 3.70 0.31 -7.96
CA ASN A 203 3.55 1.66 -7.44
C ASN A 203 2.44 2.46 -8.14
N ASP A 204 2.20 3.66 -7.64
CA ASP A 204 1.22 4.62 -8.12
C ASP A 204 1.38 4.95 -9.61
N PHE A 205 2.62 5.12 -10.07
CA PHE A 205 2.90 5.46 -11.46
C PHE A 205 2.63 4.27 -12.41
N THR A 206 3.07 3.08 -12.05
CA THR A 206 2.81 1.88 -12.85
C THR A 206 1.30 1.62 -12.94
N PHE A 207 0.57 1.72 -11.82
CA PHE A 207 -0.89 1.59 -11.83
C PHE A 207 -1.55 2.64 -12.73
N GLN A 208 -1.10 3.89 -12.66
CA GLN A 208 -1.62 5.00 -13.46
C GLN A 208 -1.41 4.78 -14.97
N MET A 209 -0.21 4.33 -15.37
CA MET A 209 0.22 4.31 -16.76
C MET A 209 -0.15 3.03 -17.52
N ILE A 210 -0.07 1.88 -16.86
CA ILE A 210 -0.22 0.57 -17.52
C ILE A 210 -1.70 0.27 -17.79
N PRO A 211 -2.06 -0.25 -18.98
CA PRO A 211 -3.42 -0.72 -19.25
C PRO A 211 -3.88 -1.76 -18.24
N MET A 212 -5.12 -1.64 -17.73
CA MET A 212 -5.61 -2.45 -16.62
C MET A 212 -5.49 -3.96 -16.88
N LYS A 213 -5.82 -4.43 -18.09
CA LYS A 213 -5.68 -5.86 -18.42
C LYS A 213 -4.24 -6.38 -18.28
N PHE A 214 -3.26 -5.57 -18.65
CA PHE A 214 -1.84 -5.94 -18.49
C PHE A 214 -1.44 -5.92 -17.00
N TYR A 215 -1.93 -4.93 -16.26
CA TYR A 215 -1.68 -4.84 -14.81
C TYR A 215 -2.28 -6.02 -14.04
N GLN A 216 -3.49 -6.46 -14.39
CA GLN A 216 -4.14 -7.65 -13.83
C GLN A 216 -3.32 -8.92 -14.10
N ASN A 217 -2.80 -9.09 -15.32
CA ASN A 217 -1.92 -10.21 -15.64
C ASN A 217 -0.64 -10.19 -14.81
N MET A 218 -0.02 -9.00 -14.62
CA MET A 218 1.14 -8.86 -13.74
C MET A 218 0.83 -9.33 -12.31
N VAL A 219 -0.33 -8.95 -11.76
CA VAL A 219 -0.77 -9.35 -10.42
C VAL A 219 -0.93 -10.87 -10.35
N THR A 220 -1.64 -11.48 -11.31
CA THR A 220 -1.80 -12.94 -11.38
C THR A 220 -0.45 -13.67 -11.44
N GLU A 221 0.47 -13.20 -12.30
CA GLU A 221 1.82 -13.76 -12.41
C GLU A 221 2.64 -13.65 -11.13
N THR A 222 2.45 -12.56 -10.38
CA THR A 222 3.14 -12.37 -9.10
C THR A 222 2.59 -13.30 -8.04
N LEU A 223 1.26 -13.40 -7.91
CA LEU A 223 0.59 -14.27 -6.95
C LEU A 223 0.84 -15.77 -7.21
N GLN A 224 1.10 -16.17 -8.47
CA GLN A 224 1.55 -17.52 -8.79
C GLN A 224 2.96 -17.86 -8.26
N LYS A 225 3.76 -16.85 -7.94
CA LYS A 225 5.15 -17.01 -7.47
C LYS A 225 5.40 -16.57 -6.04
N GLU A 226 4.55 -15.71 -5.54
CA GLU A 226 4.63 -15.08 -4.22
C GLU A 226 3.26 -15.17 -3.56
N GLU A 227 3.24 -15.25 -2.25
CA GLU A 227 1.99 -15.36 -1.47
C GLU A 227 1.21 -14.04 -1.44
N TYR A 228 1.83 -12.93 -1.84
CA TYR A 228 1.19 -11.62 -1.82
C TYR A 228 1.72 -10.68 -2.91
N VAL A 229 0.94 -9.66 -3.21
CA VAL A 229 1.37 -8.48 -3.95
C VAL A 229 1.06 -7.21 -3.16
N MET A 230 2.07 -6.37 -2.92
CA MET A 230 1.90 -5.07 -2.27
C MET A 230 1.84 -3.97 -3.31
N ILE A 231 0.71 -3.24 -3.31
CA ILE A 231 0.39 -2.17 -4.24
C ILE A 231 0.19 -0.87 -3.44
N TYR A 232 0.73 0.25 -3.91
CA TYR A 232 0.39 1.54 -3.33
C TYR A 232 -0.02 2.58 -4.36
N LEU A 233 -0.99 3.40 -3.99
CA LEU A 233 -1.52 4.52 -4.77
C LEU A 233 -1.49 5.80 -3.92
N ASN A 234 -1.46 6.96 -4.57
CA ASN A 234 -1.51 8.24 -3.89
C ASN A 234 -2.90 8.87 -3.99
N SER A 235 -3.39 9.43 -2.90
CA SER A 235 -4.75 10.00 -2.84
C SER A 235 -4.99 11.12 -3.85
N TRP A 236 -4.01 11.98 -4.09
CA TRP A 236 -4.15 13.11 -5.02
C TRP A 236 -4.38 12.68 -6.47
N GLN A 237 -4.02 11.44 -6.86
CA GLN A 237 -4.23 10.95 -8.23
C GLN A 237 -5.71 10.75 -8.58
N PHE A 238 -6.59 10.69 -7.59
CA PHE A 238 -8.04 10.58 -7.76
C PHE A 238 -8.74 11.94 -7.96
N VAL A 239 -7.97 13.01 -8.14
CA VAL A 239 -8.46 14.35 -8.45
C VAL A 239 -7.89 14.82 -9.79
N GLU A 240 -8.70 15.48 -10.60
CA GLU A 240 -8.23 16.07 -11.85
C GLU A 240 -7.37 17.31 -11.60
N LEU A 241 -6.11 17.26 -12.03
CA LEU A 241 -5.14 18.35 -11.87
C LEU A 241 -4.70 18.91 -13.23
N ASN A 242 -5.67 19.24 -14.08
CA ASN A 242 -5.44 19.72 -15.45
C ASN A 242 -4.94 21.15 -15.51
N ASP A 243 -5.19 21.96 -14.48
CA ASP A 243 -4.77 23.36 -14.43
C ASP A 243 -3.24 23.48 -14.51
N LYS A 244 -2.77 24.44 -15.31
CA LYS A 244 -1.34 24.73 -15.49
C LYS A 244 -0.67 25.21 -14.20
N LYS A 245 -1.44 25.76 -13.25
CA LYS A 245 -0.93 26.23 -11.95
C LYS A 245 -0.27 25.15 -11.12
N PHE A 246 -0.63 23.85 -11.31
CA PHE A 246 -0.01 22.75 -10.61
C PHE A 246 1.37 22.36 -11.16
N GLY A 247 1.75 22.87 -12.34
CA GLY A 247 3.08 22.61 -12.93
C GLY A 247 3.39 21.14 -13.20
N LEU A 248 2.39 20.26 -13.16
CA LEU A 248 2.59 18.82 -13.38
C LEU A 248 2.96 18.56 -14.84
N SER A 249 3.93 17.71 -15.06
CA SER A 249 4.32 17.22 -16.37
C SER A 249 3.19 16.43 -17.05
N PHE A 250 3.21 16.34 -18.38
CA PHE A 250 2.18 15.65 -19.15
C PHE A 250 1.90 14.23 -18.66
N TYR A 251 2.94 13.43 -18.43
CA TYR A 251 2.80 12.05 -17.96
C TYR A 251 2.24 11.95 -16.53
N ARG A 252 2.45 12.95 -15.67
CA ARG A 252 1.88 13.01 -14.32
C ARG A 252 0.38 13.35 -14.34
N LYS A 253 -0.10 14.04 -15.38
CA LYS A 253 -1.52 14.39 -15.58
C LYS A 253 -2.33 13.27 -16.24
N TYR A 254 -1.65 12.33 -16.91
CA TYR A 254 -2.31 11.29 -17.65
C TYR A 254 -3.06 10.33 -16.70
N ASN A 255 -4.32 10.00 -17.04
CA ASN A 255 -5.18 9.10 -16.25
C ASN A 255 -5.43 9.54 -14.78
N LEU A 256 -5.48 10.83 -14.46
CA LEU A 256 -5.90 11.31 -13.15
C LEU A 256 -7.43 11.41 -13.02
N GLY A 257 -7.90 11.61 -11.79
CA GLY A 257 -9.32 11.84 -11.49
C GLY A 257 -10.17 10.63 -11.82
N VAL A 258 -11.22 10.83 -12.59
CA VAL A 258 -12.20 9.80 -12.97
C VAL A 258 -11.53 8.56 -13.58
N GLN A 259 -10.46 8.73 -14.35
CA GLN A 259 -9.76 7.60 -14.95
C GLN A 259 -9.05 6.73 -13.90
N MET A 260 -8.51 7.32 -12.83
CA MET A 260 -7.96 6.57 -11.70
C MET A 260 -9.06 5.85 -10.92
N GLU A 261 -10.23 6.51 -10.73
CA GLU A 261 -11.39 5.91 -10.09
C GLU A 261 -11.87 4.68 -10.86
N GLU A 262 -12.04 4.80 -12.19
CA GLU A 262 -12.40 3.66 -13.05
C GLU A 262 -11.36 2.53 -13.02
N LYS A 263 -10.08 2.87 -12.97
CA LYS A 263 -9.01 1.86 -12.90
C LYS A 263 -9.05 1.11 -11.56
N LEU A 264 -9.27 1.81 -10.45
CA LEU A 264 -9.41 1.18 -9.14
C LEU A 264 -10.67 0.31 -9.08
N ASP A 265 -11.80 0.78 -9.60
CA ASP A 265 -13.05 0.01 -9.68
C ASP A 265 -12.86 -1.29 -10.47
N ARG A 266 -12.26 -1.21 -11.65
CA ARG A 266 -11.94 -2.40 -12.48
C ARG A 266 -10.95 -3.35 -11.81
N PHE A 267 -10.02 -2.82 -11.04
CA PHE A 267 -9.07 -3.64 -10.29
C PHE A 267 -9.75 -4.38 -9.15
N LEU A 268 -10.58 -3.71 -8.37
CA LEU A 268 -11.33 -4.34 -7.27
C LEU A 268 -12.33 -5.38 -7.77
N LYS A 269 -12.99 -5.10 -8.90
CA LYS A 269 -13.83 -6.09 -9.57
C LYS A 269 -13.03 -7.34 -10.00
N PHE A 270 -11.83 -7.16 -10.54
CA PHE A 270 -10.95 -8.28 -10.87
C PHE A 270 -10.56 -9.09 -9.63
N VAL A 271 -10.24 -8.42 -8.52
CA VAL A 271 -9.93 -9.07 -7.24
C VAL A 271 -11.11 -9.92 -6.76
N GLU A 272 -12.33 -9.38 -6.80
CA GLU A 272 -13.56 -10.09 -6.44
C GLU A 272 -13.83 -11.29 -7.37
N GLU A 273 -13.76 -11.10 -8.69
CA GLU A 273 -14.00 -12.15 -9.69
C GLU A 273 -13.00 -13.31 -9.65
N ASN A 274 -11.82 -13.10 -9.04
CA ASN A 274 -10.77 -14.12 -8.91
C ASN A 274 -10.60 -14.62 -7.46
N ASP A 275 -11.51 -14.31 -6.56
CA ASP A 275 -11.47 -14.71 -5.15
C ASP A 275 -10.16 -14.35 -4.45
N LEU A 276 -9.51 -13.23 -4.84
CA LEU A 276 -8.31 -12.74 -4.19
C LEU A 276 -8.66 -12.02 -2.88
N ALA A 277 -7.85 -12.22 -1.84
CA ALA A 277 -8.09 -11.56 -0.56
C ALA A 277 -7.40 -10.19 -0.50
N ILE A 278 -8.14 -9.11 -0.18
CA ILE A 278 -7.54 -7.84 0.23
C ILE A 278 -7.47 -7.81 1.76
N THR A 279 -6.29 -7.48 2.29
CA THR A 279 -6.09 -7.37 3.74
C THR A 279 -5.33 -6.10 4.10
N ARG A 280 -5.52 -5.64 5.35
CA ARG A 280 -4.71 -4.56 5.92
C ARG A 280 -3.32 -5.09 6.25
N MET A 281 -2.31 -4.23 6.17
CA MET A 281 -0.92 -4.66 6.43
C MET A 281 -0.74 -5.22 7.84
N LYS A 282 -1.42 -4.68 8.84
CA LYS A 282 -1.34 -5.19 10.23
C LYS A 282 -1.91 -6.62 10.38
N ASP A 283 -2.86 -7.02 9.52
CA ASP A 283 -3.52 -8.32 9.61
C ASP A 283 -2.80 -9.39 8.75
N PHE A 284 -1.81 -8.98 7.97
CA PHE A 284 -1.07 -9.87 7.08
C PHE A 284 -0.16 -10.87 7.84
N PHE A 285 0.29 -10.52 9.06
CA PHE A 285 1.24 -11.32 9.84
C PHE A 285 0.63 -11.90 11.13
N PHE A 286 -0.65 -11.66 11.39
CA PHE A 286 -1.26 -12.03 12.66
C PHE A 286 -2.54 -12.85 12.52
#